data_7fadf8d311e05bf465b6d489d7464e32
#
_entry.id   7fadf8d311e05bf465b6d489d7464e32
#
_cell.length_a   1.000
_cell.length_b   1.000
_cell.length_c   1.000
_cell.angle_alpha   90.00
_cell.angle_beta   90.00
_cell.angle_gamma   90.00
#
_symmetry.space_group_name_H-M   'P 1'
#
loop_
_entity.id
_entity.type
_entity.pdbx_description
1 polymer ?
#
loop_
_entity_poly.entity_id
_entity_poly.type
_entity_poly.pdbx_seq_one_letter_code
_entity_poly.pdbx_strand_id
1 'polypeptide(L)'
;PYPGTYDYLSHHATRLRWLGMPSDQLDRDEIGSRRRAEDGGLEAARRWFEKDMVRVLEACARALKPGGRVVLVVADGVVQGRALRVDELMASAMRKAGITWVATGSQRRPNRVATAARAFTASSRQEHVLVGVKPVR
;
A
#
# COMPACT_ATOMS: atom_id res chain seq x y z
N PRO A 1 1.59 -0.71 4.26
CA PRO A 1 2.04 0.35 3.34
C PRO A 1 0.91 1.32 3.02
N TYR A 2 1.29 2.57 2.67
CA TYR A 2 0.35 3.68 2.45
C TYR A 2 0.66 4.30 1.07
N PRO A 3 -0.07 3.92 0.01
CA PRO A 3 0.24 4.38 -1.35
C PRO A 3 0.11 5.90 -1.47
N GLY A 4 1.05 6.54 -2.19
CA GLY A 4 1.06 7.97 -2.43
C GLY A 4 1.27 8.85 -1.18
N THR A 5 1.69 8.27 -0.05
CA THR A 5 1.83 9.02 1.21
C THR A 5 3.29 9.34 1.54
N TYR A 6 4.19 8.40 1.38
CA TYR A 6 5.60 8.51 1.74
C TYR A 6 6.50 8.43 0.52
N ASP A 7 7.67 9.05 0.62
CA ASP A 7 8.80 8.96 -0.30
C ASP A 7 10.05 8.71 0.54
N TYR A 8 10.28 7.44 0.86
CA TYR A 8 11.40 7.05 1.73
C TYR A 8 12.75 7.30 1.07
N LEU A 9 12.83 7.18 -0.26
CA LEU A 9 14.07 7.50 -0.98
C LEU A 9 14.49 8.95 -0.72
N SER A 10 13.58 9.89 -0.90
CA SER A 10 13.83 11.31 -0.64
C SER A 10 14.27 11.56 0.82
N HIS A 11 13.59 10.92 1.78
CA HIS A 11 13.91 11.05 3.20
C HIS A 11 15.27 10.45 3.59
N HIS A 12 15.71 9.41 2.90
CA HIS A 12 16.96 8.71 3.22
C HIS A 12 18.14 9.04 2.29
N ALA A 13 17.93 9.83 1.24
CA ALA A 13 18.96 10.13 0.22
C ALA A 13 20.28 10.62 0.82
N THR A 14 20.23 11.55 1.77
CA THR A 14 21.42 12.08 2.44
C THR A 14 22.14 11.00 3.25
N ARG A 15 21.38 10.18 3.99
CA ARG A 15 21.95 9.09 4.81
C ARG A 15 22.59 8.01 3.95
N LEU A 16 21.92 7.61 2.86
CA LEU A 16 22.46 6.63 1.90
C LEU A 16 23.77 7.11 1.29
N ARG A 17 23.83 8.39 0.89
CA ARG A 17 25.05 9.01 0.38
C ARG A 17 26.19 8.97 1.41
N TRP A 18 25.92 9.30 2.66
CA TRP A 18 26.90 9.28 3.74
C TRP A 18 27.43 7.88 4.03
N LEU A 19 26.58 6.86 3.91
CA LEU A 19 26.93 5.46 4.11
C LEU A 19 27.57 4.80 2.87
N GLY A 20 27.70 5.52 1.76
CA GLY A 20 28.18 4.96 0.50
C GLY A 20 27.24 3.88 -0.09
N MET A 21 25.97 3.90 0.28
CA MET A 21 24.99 2.90 -0.17
C MET A 21 24.27 3.38 -1.43
N PRO A 22 24.09 2.48 -2.44
CA PRO A 22 23.36 2.82 -3.65
C PRO A 22 21.87 3.03 -3.33
N SER A 23 21.28 4.03 -3.95
CA SER A 23 19.85 4.36 -3.79
C SER A 23 18.93 3.64 -4.77
N ASP A 24 19.49 3.09 -5.84
CA ASP A 24 18.73 2.53 -6.97
C ASP A 24 17.85 1.35 -6.58
N GLN A 25 18.29 0.52 -5.64
CA GLN A 25 17.50 -0.59 -5.16
C GLN A 25 16.29 -0.10 -4.36
N LEU A 26 16.48 0.89 -3.46
CA LEU A 26 15.37 1.47 -2.71
C LEU A 26 14.37 2.16 -3.65
N ASP A 27 14.85 2.83 -4.70
CA ASP A 27 13.99 3.45 -5.71
C ASP A 27 13.09 2.44 -6.41
N ARG A 28 13.63 1.28 -6.78
CA ARG A 28 12.87 0.22 -7.45
C ARG A 28 11.91 -0.51 -6.52
N ASP A 29 12.32 -0.72 -5.26
CA ASP A 29 11.65 -1.65 -4.34
C ASP A 29 10.70 -0.93 -3.36
N GLU A 30 10.68 0.40 -3.34
CA GLU A 30 9.79 1.18 -2.48
C GLU A 30 8.32 0.99 -2.88
N ILE A 31 7.55 0.30 -1.99
CA ILE A 31 6.14 0.04 -2.21
C ILE A 31 5.30 1.27 -1.86
N GLY A 32 4.45 1.72 -2.80
CA GLY A 32 3.56 2.84 -2.59
C GLY A 32 4.24 4.21 -2.63
N SER A 33 5.43 4.32 -3.22
CA SER A 33 6.18 5.57 -3.36
C SER A 33 5.32 6.72 -3.88
N ARG A 34 5.31 7.84 -3.14
CA ARG A 34 4.58 9.04 -3.54
C ARG A 34 5.11 9.60 -4.87
N ARG A 35 6.43 9.64 -5.05
CA ARG A 35 7.07 10.14 -6.26
C ARG A 35 6.60 9.36 -7.49
N ARG A 36 6.72 8.03 -7.48
CA ARG A 36 6.24 7.18 -8.59
C ARG A 36 4.75 7.34 -8.84
N ALA A 37 3.95 7.49 -7.79
CA ALA A 37 2.51 7.69 -7.90
C ALA A 37 2.16 9.03 -8.57
N GLU A 38 2.84 10.11 -8.19
CA GLU A 38 2.62 11.44 -8.79
C GLU A 38 3.07 11.46 -10.26
N ASP A 39 4.20 10.84 -10.60
CA ASP A 39 4.70 10.79 -11.98
C ASP A 39 3.78 9.98 -12.91
N GLY A 40 3.26 8.85 -12.43
CA GLY A 40 2.45 7.94 -13.23
C GLY A 40 0.94 8.20 -13.20
N GLY A 41 0.46 9.01 -12.26
CA GLY A 41 -0.96 9.28 -12.05
C GLY A 41 -1.72 8.13 -11.37
N LEU A 42 -3.01 8.38 -11.10
CA LEU A 42 -3.84 7.51 -10.25
C LEU A 42 -3.92 6.05 -10.75
N GLU A 43 -4.18 5.85 -12.04
CA GLU A 43 -4.37 4.49 -12.59
C GLU A 43 -3.06 3.69 -12.62
N ALA A 44 -1.93 4.35 -12.90
CA ALA A 44 -0.62 3.69 -12.80
C ALA A 44 -0.28 3.38 -11.34
N ALA A 45 -0.53 4.30 -10.42
CA ALA A 45 -0.32 4.09 -8.98
C ALA A 45 -1.14 2.90 -8.45
N ARG A 46 -2.41 2.75 -8.86
CA ARG A 46 -3.27 1.60 -8.53
C ARG A 46 -2.62 0.28 -8.99
N ARG A 47 -2.24 0.20 -10.28
CA ARG A 47 -1.65 -1.01 -10.85
C ARG A 47 -0.32 -1.38 -10.18
N TRP A 48 0.56 -0.41 -9.96
CA TRP A 48 1.85 -0.67 -9.32
C TRP A 48 1.69 -1.11 -7.88
N PHE A 49 0.86 -0.41 -7.10
CA PHE A 49 0.61 -0.76 -5.71
C PHE A 49 0.00 -2.16 -5.58
N GLU A 50 -1.01 -2.49 -6.38
CA GLU A 50 -1.61 -3.82 -6.39
C GLU A 50 -0.58 -4.90 -6.73
N LYS A 51 0.22 -4.69 -7.80
CA LYS A 51 1.28 -5.62 -8.21
C LYS A 51 2.29 -5.88 -7.09
N ASP A 52 2.76 -4.82 -6.43
CA ASP A 52 3.72 -4.93 -5.34
C ASP A 52 3.10 -5.65 -4.14
N MET A 53 1.85 -5.35 -3.80
CA MET A 53 1.14 -6.03 -2.70
C MET A 53 0.85 -7.50 -2.99
N VAL A 54 0.59 -7.88 -4.23
CA VAL A 54 0.50 -9.30 -4.63
C VAL A 54 1.82 -10.00 -4.32
N ARG A 55 2.97 -9.45 -4.72
CA ARG A 55 4.29 -10.05 -4.43
C ARG A 55 4.54 -10.21 -2.93
N VAL A 56 4.21 -9.20 -2.12
CA VAL A 56 4.31 -9.26 -0.65
C VAL A 56 3.42 -10.37 -0.08
N LEU A 57 2.17 -10.42 -0.51
CA LEU A 57 1.20 -11.40 -0.03
C LEU A 57 1.54 -12.83 -0.46
N GLU A 58 2.08 -13.03 -1.67
CA GLU A 58 2.62 -14.32 -2.11
C GLU A 58 3.78 -14.78 -1.22
N ALA A 59 4.67 -13.86 -0.84
CA ALA A 59 5.76 -14.17 0.10
C ALA A 59 5.20 -14.55 1.49
N CYS A 60 4.21 -13.82 1.98
CA CYS A 60 3.50 -14.16 3.22
C CYS A 60 2.82 -15.53 3.11
N ALA A 61 2.13 -15.81 1.99
CA ALA A 61 1.45 -17.08 1.77
C ALA A 61 2.43 -18.27 1.77
N ARG A 62 3.64 -18.09 1.22
CA ARG A 62 4.69 -19.12 1.28
C ARG A 62 5.17 -19.39 2.71
N ALA A 63 5.31 -18.33 3.50
CA ALA A 63 5.81 -18.43 4.89
C ALA A 63 4.76 -18.94 5.89
N LEU A 64 3.48 -18.73 5.63
CA LEU A 64 2.39 -19.13 6.51
C LEU A 64 2.14 -20.66 6.44
N LYS A 65 1.83 -21.27 7.59
CA LYS A 65 1.23 -22.61 7.65
C LYS A 65 -0.19 -22.60 7.08
N PRO A 66 -0.73 -23.72 6.57
CA PRO A 66 -2.15 -23.86 6.28
C PRO A 66 -3.01 -23.40 7.48
N GLY A 67 -4.04 -22.61 7.25
CA GLY A 67 -4.84 -21.96 8.29
C GLY A 67 -4.17 -20.74 8.96
N GLY A 68 -2.92 -20.44 8.64
CA GLY A 68 -2.20 -19.26 9.15
C GLY A 68 -2.83 -17.96 8.69
N ARG A 69 -2.68 -16.90 9.48
CA ARG A 69 -3.31 -15.60 9.25
C ARG A 69 -2.27 -14.54 8.88
N VAL A 70 -2.65 -13.66 7.99
CA VAL A 70 -1.96 -12.39 7.72
C VAL A 70 -2.86 -11.24 8.18
N VAL A 71 -2.27 -10.28 8.87
CA VAL A 71 -2.96 -9.03 9.27
C VAL A 71 -2.19 -7.87 8.67
N LEU A 72 -2.88 -7.00 7.97
CA LEU A 72 -2.31 -5.83 7.31
C LEU A 72 -3.00 -4.57 7.79
N VAL A 73 -2.21 -3.52 8.01
CA VAL A 73 -2.70 -2.16 8.20
C VAL A 73 -2.34 -1.35 6.95
N VAL A 74 -3.36 -0.83 6.29
CA VAL A 74 -3.23 -0.01 5.09
C VAL A 74 -4.15 1.20 5.18
N ALA A 75 -3.84 2.29 4.48
CA ALA A 75 -4.73 3.44 4.45
C ALA A 75 -4.87 4.00 3.05
N ASP A 76 -6.03 4.62 2.81
CA ASP A 76 -6.30 5.38 1.59
C ASP A 76 -5.23 6.45 1.36
N GLY A 77 -4.80 6.60 0.11
CA GLY A 77 -3.81 7.56 -0.34
C GLY A 77 -4.41 8.69 -1.17
N VAL A 78 -3.56 9.64 -1.54
CA VAL A 78 -3.88 10.70 -2.50
C VAL A 78 -2.83 10.69 -3.59
N VAL A 79 -3.27 10.72 -4.85
CA VAL A 79 -2.41 10.80 -6.03
C VAL A 79 -2.94 11.89 -6.92
N GLN A 80 -2.14 12.90 -7.20
CA GLN A 80 -2.52 14.06 -8.03
C GLN A 80 -3.87 14.67 -7.59
N GLY A 81 -4.09 14.83 -6.28
CA GLY A 81 -5.33 15.39 -5.72
C GLY A 81 -6.56 14.45 -5.80
N ARG A 82 -6.41 13.20 -6.24
CA ARG A 82 -7.50 12.22 -6.35
C ARG A 82 -7.34 11.12 -5.29
N ALA A 83 -8.48 10.64 -4.77
CA ALA A 83 -8.49 9.58 -3.77
C ALA A 83 -8.04 8.24 -4.37
N LEU A 84 -7.08 7.59 -3.71
CA LEU A 84 -6.69 6.20 -3.98
C LEU A 84 -7.25 5.32 -2.86
N ARG A 85 -8.32 4.59 -3.17
CA ARG A 85 -8.95 3.62 -2.26
C ARG A 85 -8.18 2.31 -2.29
N VAL A 86 -7.87 1.77 -1.11
CA VAL A 86 -7.00 0.59 -1.00
C VAL A 86 -7.70 -0.70 -0.61
N ASP A 87 -8.88 -0.63 -0.03
CA ASP A 87 -9.65 -1.80 0.42
C ASP A 87 -9.93 -2.80 -0.71
N GLU A 88 -10.48 -2.34 -1.83
CA GLU A 88 -10.72 -3.19 -3.02
C GLU A 88 -9.43 -3.72 -3.65
N LEU A 89 -8.39 -2.88 -3.71
CA LEU A 89 -7.08 -3.28 -4.24
C LEU A 89 -6.46 -4.40 -3.39
N MET A 90 -6.58 -4.28 -2.06
CA MET A 90 -6.07 -5.29 -1.15
C MET A 90 -6.87 -6.59 -1.20
N ALA A 91 -8.20 -6.51 -1.32
CA ALA A 91 -9.04 -7.69 -1.51
C ALA A 91 -8.67 -8.44 -2.81
N SER A 92 -8.40 -7.70 -3.91
CA SER A 92 -7.92 -8.26 -5.16
C SER A 92 -6.52 -8.88 -5.00
N ALA A 93 -5.59 -8.19 -4.36
CA ALA A 93 -4.24 -8.67 -4.14
C ALA A 93 -4.20 -9.95 -3.28
N MET A 94 -5.03 -10.04 -2.23
CA MET A 94 -5.15 -11.25 -1.41
C MET A 94 -5.63 -12.44 -2.24
N ARG A 95 -6.69 -12.26 -3.05
CA ARG A 95 -7.19 -13.35 -3.93
C ARG A 95 -6.11 -13.84 -4.90
N LYS A 96 -5.40 -12.91 -5.56
CA LYS A 96 -4.31 -13.25 -6.50
C LYS A 96 -3.18 -14.01 -5.82
N ALA A 97 -2.89 -13.69 -4.56
CA ALA A 97 -1.87 -14.36 -3.75
C ALA A 97 -2.33 -15.68 -3.10
N GLY A 98 -3.55 -16.14 -3.36
CA GLY A 98 -4.09 -17.37 -2.76
C GLY A 98 -4.43 -17.24 -1.27
N ILE A 99 -4.69 -16.03 -0.79
CA ILE A 99 -5.11 -15.75 0.60
C ILE A 99 -6.62 -15.44 0.59
N THR A 100 -7.37 -16.13 1.42
CA THR A 100 -8.79 -15.85 1.62
C THR A 100 -8.95 -14.65 2.52
N TRP A 101 -9.56 -13.57 2.03
CA TRP A 101 -9.93 -12.42 2.84
C TRP A 101 -11.11 -12.78 3.74
N VAL A 102 -10.99 -12.53 5.06
CA VAL A 102 -11.99 -12.96 6.05
C VAL A 102 -12.60 -11.81 6.85
N ALA A 103 -11.88 -10.70 7.04
CA ALA A 103 -12.38 -9.56 7.80
C ALA A 103 -11.68 -8.26 7.44
N THR A 104 -12.41 -7.16 7.60
CA THR A 104 -11.87 -5.79 7.55
C THR A 104 -12.48 -4.96 8.67
N GLY A 105 -11.63 -4.30 9.44
CA GLY A 105 -12.00 -3.19 10.31
C GLY A 105 -11.52 -1.88 9.69
N SER A 106 -12.34 -0.85 9.70
CA SER A 106 -11.96 0.45 9.12
C SER A 106 -12.22 1.58 10.10
N GLN A 107 -11.30 2.54 10.14
CA GLN A 107 -11.46 3.76 10.92
C GLN A 107 -11.24 5.00 10.06
N ARG A 108 -11.97 6.06 10.37
CA ARG A 108 -11.81 7.35 9.71
C ARG A 108 -10.46 7.97 10.05
N ARG A 109 -9.72 8.44 9.04
CA ARG A 109 -8.50 9.25 9.23
C ARG A 109 -8.78 10.73 8.99
N PRO A 110 -8.28 11.62 9.85
CA PRO A 110 -8.39 13.04 9.61
C PRO A 110 -7.57 13.46 8.38
N ASN A 111 -8.11 14.36 7.58
CA ASN A 111 -7.42 15.00 6.48
C ASN A 111 -6.62 16.19 7.02
N ARG A 112 -5.32 15.99 7.25
CA ARG A 112 -4.44 17.03 7.83
C ARG A 112 -3.96 18.08 6.82
N VAL A 113 -4.15 17.82 5.52
CA VAL A 113 -3.74 18.72 4.43
C VAL A 113 -4.89 18.97 3.47
N ALA A 114 -4.94 20.16 2.88
CA ALA A 114 -6.03 20.60 2.01
C ALA A 114 -6.24 19.69 0.78
N THR A 115 -5.16 19.17 0.19
CA THR A 115 -5.23 18.23 -0.94
C THR A 115 -5.95 16.93 -0.59
N ALA A 116 -5.69 16.40 0.61
CA ALA A 116 -6.40 15.22 1.10
C ALA A 116 -7.88 15.54 1.38
N ALA A 117 -8.19 16.69 1.97
CA ALA A 117 -9.56 17.11 2.20
C ALA A 117 -10.37 17.18 0.92
N ARG A 118 -9.79 17.73 -0.16
CA ARG A 118 -10.44 17.81 -1.48
C ARG A 118 -10.63 16.45 -2.14
N ALA A 119 -9.65 15.56 -2.01
CA ALA A 119 -9.71 14.22 -2.62
C ALA A 119 -10.78 13.32 -1.97
N PHE A 120 -11.14 13.57 -0.71
CA PHE A 120 -12.07 12.74 0.07
C PHE A 120 -13.36 13.47 0.44
N THR A 121 -13.93 14.25 -0.48
CA THR A 121 -15.20 14.98 -0.26
C THR A 121 -16.42 14.06 -0.25
N ALA A 122 -16.46 13.08 -1.15
CA ALA A 122 -17.60 12.16 -1.28
C ALA A 122 -17.66 11.09 -0.18
N SER A 123 -16.50 10.67 0.34
CA SER A 123 -16.42 9.71 1.44
C SER A 123 -15.11 9.90 2.20
N SER A 124 -15.13 9.71 3.51
CA SER A 124 -13.97 9.94 4.36
C SER A 124 -12.78 9.07 3.99
N ARG A 125 -11.57 9.62 4.14
CA ARG A 125 -10.33 8.86 4.12
C ARG A 125 -10.32 7.84 5.24
N GLN A 126 -9.92 6.62 4.95
CA GLN A 126 -9.95 5.54 5.92
C GLN A 126 -8.58 4.86 6.07
N GLU A 127 -8.40 4.25 7.22
CA GLU A 127 -7.36 3.27 7.50
C GLU A 127 -8.04 1.94 7.79
N HIS A 128 -7.49 0.88 7.25
CA HIS A 128 -8.09 -0.45 7.28
C HIS A 128 -7.15 -1.43 7.96
N VAL A 129 -7.70 -2.28 8.82
CA VAL A 129 -7.07 -3.51 9.29
C VAL A 129 -7.72 -4.66 8.53
N LEU A 130 -6.95 -5.34 7.72
CA LEU A 130 -7.40 -6.44 6.86
C LEU A 130 -6.86 -7.76 7.41
N VAL A 131 -7.72 -8.76 7.49
CA VAL A 131 -7.33 -10.11 7.92
C VAL A 131 -7.56 -11.09 6.78
N GLY A 132 -6.49 -11.81 6.43
CA GLY A 132 -6.52 -12.90 5.47
C GLY A 132 -6.07 -14.21 6.09
N VAL A 133 -6.53 -15.32 5.54
CA VAL A 133 -6.20 -16.68 5.98
C VAL A 133 -5.63 -17.48 4.80
N LYS A 134 -4.52 -18.18 5.00
CA LYS A 134 -4.04 -19.17 4.05
C LYS A 134 -4.98 -20.38 4.10
N PRO A 135 -5.61 -20.80 2.99
CA PRO A 135 -6.50 -21.96 2.98
C PRO A 135 -5.82 -23.22 3.53
N VAL A 136 -6.60 -24.05 4.23
CA VAL A 136 -6.23 -25.42 4.57
C VAL A 136 -6.56 -26.26 3.35
N ARG A 137 -5.54 -26.82 2.73
CA ARG A 137 -5.73 -27.80 1.64
C ARG A 137 -5.86 -29.19 2.23
#